data_4df21046502437548c527c6947ba1e56
#
_entry.id   4df21046502437548c527c6947ba1e56
#
_cell.length_a   1.000
_cell.length_b   1.000
_cell.length_c   1.000
_cell.angle_alpha   90.00
_cell.angle_beta   90.00
_cell.angle_gamma   90.00
#
_symmetry.space_group_name_H-M   'P 1'
#
loop_
_entity.id
_entity.type
_entity.pdbx_description
1 polymer ?
#
loop_
_entity_poly.entity_id
_entity_poly.type
_entity_poly.pdbx_seq_one_letter_code
_entity_poly.pdbx_strand_id
1 'polypeptide(L)'
;MRPTLLLFLGVLLLGGGFCNSVPAQTASETNGKAVFDKWCTPCHGAVAPKNVMFGSGALAGTSALAVKYKGKLPAVLEERTDLTSAMIKTVVRHGLYGMPITRKTEVSDTELEDVVAYLTRKRKK
;
A
#
# COMPACT_ATOMS: atom_id res chain seq x y z
N MET A 1 -57.42 34.44 46.58
CA MET A 1 -57.22 34.22 45.17
C MET A 1 -55.71 34.36 44.88
N ARG A 2 -54.98 33.25 44.61
CA ARG A 2 -53.56 33.24 44.39
C ARG A 2 -53.30 33.01 42.91
N PRO A 3 -52.52 33.80 42.15
CA PRO A 3 -52.13 33.47 40.78
C PRO A 3 -50.90 32.62 40.80
N THR A 4 -51.00 31.46 40.09
CA THR A 4 -49.95 30.48 39.89
C THR A 4 -49.04 30.96 38.79
N LEU A 5 -47.76 31.20 39.11
CA LEU A 5 -46.71 31.59 38.18
C LEU A 5 -46.14 30.32 37.52
N LEU A 6 -46.44 30.14 36.24
CA LEU A 6 -45.86 29.06 35.42
C LEU A 6 -44.46 29.46 34.94
N LEU A 7 -43.45 28.81 35.52
CA LEU A 7 -42.05 28.86 35.07
C LEU A 7 -41.87 27.93 33.86
N PHE A 8 -41.74 28.50 32.66
CA PHE A 8 -41.27 27.78 31.49
C PHE A 8 -39.75 27.56 31.57
N LEU A 9 -39.36 26.34 31.88
CA LEU A 9 -37.97 25.92 31.87
C LEU A 9 -37.58 25.56 30.41
N GLY A 10 -36.89 26.48 29.70
CA GLY A 10 -36.39 26.25 28.37
C GLY A 10 -35.19 25.31 28.41
N VAL A 11 -35.40 24.10 27.92
CA VAL A 11 -34.29 23.13 27.69
C VAL A 11 -33.55 23.53 26.44
N LEU A 12 -32.36 24.10 26.61
CA LEU A 12 -31.42 24.42 25.55
C LEU A 12 -30.70 23.11 25.16
N LEU A 13 -31.14 22.44 24.08
CA LEU A 13 -30.46 21.28 23.50
C LEU A 13 -29.19 21.75 22.77
N LEU A 14 -28.06 21.73 23.47
CA LEU A 14 -26.72 21.81 22.87
C LEU A 14 -26.47 20.55 22.04
N GLY A 15 -26.77 20.63 20.74
CA GLY A 15 -26.40 19.61 19.76
C GLY A 15 -24.89 19.58 19.57
N GLY A 16 -24.18 18.85 20.43
CA GLY A 16 -22.77 18.54 20.22
C GLY A 16 -22.61 17.62 19.02
N GLY A 17 -22.18 18.17 17.87
CA GLY A 17 -21.80 17.40 16.72
C GLY A 17 -20.58 16.54 17.07
N PHE A 18 -20.77 15.23 17.25
CA PHE A 18 -19.68 14.27 17.32
C PHE A 18 -19.04 14.17 15.93
N CYS A 19 -17.97 14.92 15.68
CA CYS A 19 -17.07 14.63 14.58
C CYS A 19 -16.46 13.26 14.88
N ASN A 20 -17.01 12.20 14.29
CA ASN A 20 -16.39 10.90 14.27
C ASN A 20 -15.09 11.01 13.46
N SER A 21 -13.97 11.22 14.14
CA SER A 21 -12.64 11.10 13.55
C SER A 21 -12.46 9.63 13.18
N VAL A 22 -12.56 9.31 11.88
CA VAL A 22 -12.21 7.98 11.39
C VAL A 22 -10.71 7.81 11.67
N PRO A 23 -10.30 6.83 12.49
CA PRO A 23 -8.88 6.60 12.76
C PRO A 23 -8.16 6.32 11.44
N ALA A 24 -7.03 6.99 11.21
CA ALA A 24 -6.17 6.70 10.08
C ALA A 24 -5.75 5.22 10.18
N GLN A 25 -6.03 4.45 9.13
CA GLN A 25 -5.67 3.04 9.09
C GLN A 25 -4.15 2.90 9.10
N THR A 26 -3.62 2.16 10.08
CA THR A 26 -2.19 1.85 10.13
C THR A 26 -1.83 0.87 9.01
N ALA A 27 -0.70 1.13 8.35
CA ALA A 27 -0.21 0.27 7.27
C ALA A 27 0.03 -1.17 7.78
N SER A 28 -0.41 -2.15 6.99
CA SER A 28 -0.39 -3.57 7.33
C SER A 28 0.56 -4.36 6.42
N GLU A 29 1.57 -5.00 6.99
CA GLU A 29 2.48 -5.87 6.24
C GLU A 29 1.75 -7.07 5.62
N THR A 30 0.76 -7.63 6.31
CA THR A 30 -0.03 -8.77 5.84
C THR A 30 -0.88 -8.39 4.64
N ASN A 31 -1.57 -7.26 4.72
CA ASN A 31 -2.37 -6.75 3.60
C ASN A 31 -1.46 -6.33 2.45
N GLY A 32 -0.33 -5.68 2.76
CA GLY A 32 0.68 -5.31 1.77
C GLY A 32 1.23 -6.49 0.98
N LYS A 33 1.42 -7.65 1.65
CA LYS A 33 1.77 -8.88 0.95
C LYS A 33 0.69 -9.32 -0.02
N ALA A 34 -0.57 -9.31 0.38
CA ALA A 34 -1.68 -9.70 -0.48
C ALA A 34 -1.81 -8.79 -1.72
N VAL A 35 -1.66 -7.48 -1.52
CA VAL A 35 -1.65 -6.50 -2.62
C VAL A 35 -0.43 -6.72 -3.53
N PHE A 36 0.75 -6.94 -2.97
CA PHE A 36 1.98 -7.22 -3.71
C PHE A 36 1.85 -8.50 -4.54
N ASP A 37 1.33 -9.57 -3.96
CA ASP A 37 1.12 -10.86 -4.65
C ASP A 37 0.20 -10.70 -5.85
N LYS A 38 -0.85 -9.89 -5.71
CA LYS A 38 -1.84 -9.66 -6.77
C LYS A 38 -1.30 -8.79 -7.91
N TRP A 39 -0.64 -7.67 -7.59
CA TRP A 39 -0.35 -6.62 -8.54
C TRP A 39 1.12 -6.54 -8.97
N CYS A 40 2.05 -6.95 -8.13
CA CYS A 40 3.48 -6.79 -8.34
C CYS A 40 4.19 -8.09 -8.72
N THR A 41 3.83 -9.20 -8.06
CA THR A 41 4.42 -10.52 -8.28
C THR A 41 4.39 -10.99 -9.74
N PRO A 42 3.37 -10.71 -10.58
CA PRO A 42 3.40 -11.10 -11.99
C PRO A 42 4.62 -10.60 -12.76
N CYS A 43 5.23 -9.51 -12.31
CA CYS A 43 6.45 -8.96 -12.91
C CYS A 43 7.67 -9.02 -11.99
N HIS A 44 7.48 -9.00 -10.66
CA HIS A 44 8.55 -8.84 -9.67
C HIS A 44 8.72 -10.03 -8.71
N GLY A 45 8.03 -11.13 -8.93
CA GLY A 45 8.17 -12.34 -8.11
C GLY A 45 9.52 -13.01 -8.28
N ALA A 46 9.85 -13.92 -7.33
CA ALA A 46 11.10 -14.69 -7.34
C ALA A 46 11.15 -15.73 -8.45
N VAL A 47 10.00 -16.35 -8.77
CA VAL A 47 9.89 -17.45 -9.74
C VAL A 47 8.68 -17.21 -10.63
N ALA A 48 8.84 -17.41 -11.93
CA ALA A 48 7.71 -17.43 -12.85
C ALA A 48 6.83 -18.66 -12.59
N PRO A 49 5.51 -18.54 -12.72
CA PRO A 49 4.63 -19.71 -12.77
C PRO A 49 5.10 -20.66 -13.88
N LYS A 50 5.09 -21.98 -13.61
CA LYS A 50 5.63 -23.04 -14.52
C LYS A 50 4.98 -23.10 -15.91
N ASN A 51 3.93 -22.36 -16.14
CA ASN A 51 3.07 -22.38 -17.33
C ASN A 51 3.08 -21.07 -18.13
N VAL A 52 4.08 -20.20 -17.96
CA VAL A 52 4.23 -19.04 -18.86
C VAL A 52 4.79 -19.49 -20.22
N MET A 53 4.06 -19.16 -21.27
CA MET A 53 4.29 -19.60 -22.66
C MET A 53 5.61 -19.08 -23.28
N PHE A 54 6.39 -18.27 -22.58
CA PHE A 54 7.65 -17.68 -23.04
C PHE A 54 8.86 -18.09 -22.18
N GLY A 55 9.00 -19.30 -21.93
CA GLY A 55 10.20 -20.18 -21.84
C GLY A 55 11.38 -19.83 -20.95
N SER A 56 11.52 -18.70 -20.27
CA SER A 56 12.75 -18.42 -19.51
C SER A 56 12.61 -18.43 -17.98
N GLY A 57 11.42 -18.66 -17.45
CA GLY A 57 11.20 -18.68 -15.99
C GLY A 57 11.45 -17.34 -15.27
N ALA A 58 11.99 -16.34 -15.95
CA ALA A 58 12.29 -15.05 -15.37
C ALA A 58 11.16 -14.05 -15.63
N LEU A 59 10.64 -13.43 -14.57
CA LEU A 59 9.63 -12.38 -14.67
C LEU A 59 10.25 -11.09 -15.18
N ALA A 60 9.50 -10.34 -16.01
CA ALA A 60 10.03 -9.19 -16.74
C ALA A 60 10.69 -8.12 -15.83
N GLY A 61 10.02 -7.77 -14.72
CA GLY A 61 10.55 -6.81 -13.76
C GLY A 61 11.78 -7.33 -13.02
N THR A 62 11.76 -8.59 -12.57
CA THR A 62 12.90 -9.22 -11.91
C THR A 62 14.10 -9.33 -12.85
N SER A 63 13.88 -9.72 -14.12
CA SER A 63 14.94 -9.77 -15.13
C SER A 63 15.55 -8.40 -15.41
N ALA A 64 14.71 -7.36 -15.54
CA ALA A 64 15.19 -6.01 -15.76
C ALA A 64 16.05 -5.50 -14.59
N LEU A 65 15.66 -5.82 -13.35
CA LEU A 65 16.45 -5.48 -12.16
C LEU A 65 17.76 -6.26 -12.09
N ALA A 66 17.76 -7.54 -12.47
CA ALA A 66 18.98 -8.35 -12.55
C ALA A 66 20.00 -7.75 -13.52
N VAL A 67 19.55 -7.34 -14.71
CA VAL A 67 20.39 -6.69 -15.72
C VAL A 67 20.90 -5.33 -15.22
N LYS A 68 20.02 -4.53 -14.60
CA LYS A 68 20.36 -3.19 -14.09
C LYS A 68 21.41 -3.26 -13.00
N TYR A 69 21.25 -4.13 -12.03
CA TYR A 69 22.10 -4.16 -10.84
C TYR A 69 23.29 -5.12 -10.93
N LYS A 70 23.29 -6.03 -11.88
CA LYS A 70 24.42 -6.96 -12.15
C LYS A 70 24.94 -7.65 -10.88
N GLY A 71 24.03 -8.12 -10.03
CA GLY A 71 24.33 -8.79 -8.76
C GLY A 71 24.72 -7.88 -7.58
N LYS A 72 24.83 -6.55 -7.78
CA LYS A 72 25.13 -5.61 -6.68
C LYS A 72 23.97 -5.47 -5.70
N LEU A 73 22.74 -5.65 -6.17
CA LEU A 73 21.52 -5.66 -5.37
C LEU A 73 20.66 -6.83 -5.82
N PRO A 74 19.85 -7.43 -4.92
CA PRO A 74 18.90 -8.45 -5.28
C PRO A 74 17.94 -7.98 -6.38
N ALA A 75 17.66 -8.83 -7.34
CA ALA A 75 16.68 -8.56 -8.40
C ALA A 75 15.23 -8.75 -7.90
N VAL A 76 15.04 -9.63 -6.92
CA VAL A 76 13.76 -9.89 -6.26
C VAL A 76 13.47 -8.76 -5.27
N LEU A 77 12.35 -8.04 -5.43
CA LEU A 77 12.04 -6.89 -4.60
C LEU A 77 11.92 -7.25 -3.12
N GLU A 78 11.40 -8.43 -2.83
CA GLU A 78 11.22 -8.92 -1.46
C GLU A 78 12.55 -9.17 -0.74
N GLU A 79 13.65 -9.35 -1.46
CA GLU A 79 14.99 -9.57 -0.90
C GLU A 79 15.77 -8.27 -0.70
N ARG A 80 15.28 -7.14 -1.22
CA ARG A 80 15.96 -5.83 -1.15
C ARG A 80 15.83 -5.21 0.22
N THR A 81 16.89 -4.55 0.66
CA THR A 81 16.95 -3.84 1.95
C THR A 81 17.17 -2.34 1.79
N ASP A 82 17.32 -1.88 0.56
CA ASP A 82 17.58 -0.48 0.20
C ASP A 82 16.32 0.27 -0.26
N LEU A 83 15.16 -0.41 -0.32
CA LEU A 83 13.90 0.20 -0.73
C LEU A 83 13.41 1.19 0.33
N THR A 84 13.05 2.38 -0.11
CA THR A 84 12.44 3.40 0.74
C THR A 84 10.98 3.65 0.36
N SER A 85 10.18 4.13 1.31
CA SER A 85 8.79 4.50 1.07
C SER A 85 8.66 5.47 -0.11
N ALA A 86 9.46 6.52 -0.14
CA ALA A 86 9.44 7.51 -1.21
C ALA A 86 9.73 6.89 -2.59
N MET A 87 10.75 6.02 -2.67
CA MET A 87 11.12 5.34 -3.92
C MET A 87 9.98 4.44 -4.42
N ILE A 88 9.40 3.61 -3.55
CA ILE A 88 8.31 2.71 -3.91
C ILE A 88 7.11 3.51 -4.43
N LYS A 89 6.66 4.52 -3.69
CA LYS A 89 5.52 5.36 -4.06
C LYS A 89 5.74 6.07 -5.40
N THR A 90 6.92 6.66 -5.59
CA THR A 90 7.27 7.37 -6.82
C THR A 90 7.23 6.41 -8.01
N VAL A 91 7.89 5.25 -7.91
CA VAL A 91 7.95 4.30 -9.03
C VAL A 91 6.57 3.72 -9.34
N VAL A 92 5.77 3.37 -8.34
CA VAL A 92 4.43 2.82 -8.54
C VAL A 92 3.50 3.84 -9.20
N ARG A 93 3.55 5.12 -8.79
CA ARG A 93 2.65 6.16 -9.32
C ARG A 93 3.08 6.77 -10.64
N HIS A 94 4.37 6.80 -10.95
CA HIS A 94 4.88 7.45 -12.16
C HIS A 94 5.47 6.46 -13.17
N GLY A 95 5.62 5.19 -12.78
CA GLY A 95 6.34 4.21 -13.60
C GLY A 95 7.85 4.45 -13.60
N LEU A 96 8.59 3.52 -14.18
CA LEU A 96 10.03 3.66 -14.39
C LEU A 96 10.47 2.77 -15.55
N TYR A 97 10.97 3.36 -16.64
CA TYR A 97 11.35 2.63 -17.87
C TYR A 97 10.18 1.77 -18.40
N GLY A 98 10.32 0.45 -18.42
CA GLY A 98 9.30 -0.49 -18.84
C GLY A 98 8.23 -0.81 -17.78
N MET A 99 8.35 -0.30 -16.56
CA MET A 99 7.33 -0.48 -15.52
C MET A 99 6.20 0.54 -15.73
N PRO A 100 4.95 0.09 -15.95
CA PRO A 100 3.82 0.99 -16.14
C PRO A 100 3.46 1.71 -14.83
N ILE A 101 2.71 2.80 -14.96
CA ILE A 101 2.07 3.47 -13.83
C ILE A 101 0.98 2.57 -13.25
N THR A 102 0.80 2.60 -11.94
CA THR A 102 -0.33 1.96 -11.26
C THR A 102 -1.28 3.05 -10.75
N ARG A 103 -2.52 3.00 -11.21
CA ARG A 103 -3.54 3.99 -10.87
C ARG A 103 -4.10 3.74 -9.47
N LYS A 104 -4.70 4.78 -8.87
CA LYS A 104 -5.36 4.67 -7.55
C LYS A 104 -6.58 3.74 -7.56
N THR A 105 -7.17 3.50 -8.73
CA THR A 105 -8.27 2.55 -8.94
C THR A 105 -7.81 1.09 -8.98
N GLU A 106 -6.51 0.84 -9.21
CA GLU A 106 -5.89 -0.48 -9.21
C GLU A 106 -5.30 -0.80 -7.84
N VAL A 107 -4.52 0.12 -7.30
CA VAL A 107 -3.94 0.07 -5.95
C VAL A 107 -4.20 1.43 -5.31
N SER A 108 -5.08 1.49 -4.33
CA SER A 108 -5.40 2.71 -3.59
C SER A 108 -4.18 3.26 -2.84
N ASP A 109 -4.25 4.49 -2.33
CA ASP A 109 -3.14 5.06 -1.56
C ASP A 109 -2.91 4.28 -0.25
N THR A 110 -3.98 3.79 0.40
CA THR A 110 -3.88 2.94 1.60
C THR A 110 -3.20 1.61 1.29
N GLU A 111 -3.61 0.92 0.22
CA GLU A 111 -2.97 -0.32 -0.21
C GLU A 111 -1.50 -0.11 -0.59
N LEU A 112 -1.16 1.04 -1.16
CA LEU A 112 0.24 1.36 -1.45
C LEU A 112 1.05 1.58 -0.18
N GLU A 113 0.49 2.18 0.88
CA GLU A 113 1.14 2.24 2.20
C GLU A 113 1.37 0.84 2.77
N ASP A 114 0.41 -0.07 2.61
CA ASP A 114 0.54 -1.46 3.03
C ASP A 114 1.66 -2.18 2.27
N VAL A 115 1.75 -1.99 0.95
CA VAL A 115 2.87 -2.52 0.13
C VAL A 115 4.22 -1.94 0.59
N VAL A 116 4.26 -0.66 0.91
CA VAL A 116 5.46 -0.03 1.47
C VAL A 116 5.85 -0.70 2.78
N ALA A 117 4.91 -0.87 3.72
CA ALA A 117 5.18 -1.55 4.99
C ALA A 117 5.72 -2.97 4.76
N TYR A 118 5.11 -3.72 3.84
CA TYR A 118 5.55 -5.06 3.48
C TYR A 118 6.97 -5.09 2.90
N LEU A 119 7.29 -4.24 1.93
CA LEU A 119 8.60 -4.25 1.27
C LEU A 119 9.73 -3.65 2.13
N THR A 120 9.41 -2.74 3.05
CA THR A 120 10.41 -2.09 3.92
C THR A 120 10.53 -2.74 5.31
N ARG A 121 9.76 -3.81 5.58
CA ARG A 121 9.80 -4.53 6.86
C ARG A 121 11.22 -4.98 7.22
N LYS A 122 11.55 -4.96 8.51
CA LYS A 122 12.81 -5.54 9.02
C LYS A 122 12.75 -7.07 8.90
N ARG A 123 13.55 -7.62 8.02
CA ARG A 123 13.71 -9.07 7.92
C ARG A 123 14.68 -9.55 9.00
N LYS A 124 14.27 -10.55 9.78
CA LYS A 124 15.21 -11.30 10.62
C LYS A 124 16.16 -12.06 9.67
N LYS A 125 17.46 -11.78 9.81
CA LYS A 125 18.51 -12.56 9.15
C LYS A 125 18.59 -13.93 9.82
#